data_cb6724327c18babfb2b3c9f9d9e6d1e5
#
_entry.id   cb6724327c18babfb2b3c9f9d9e6d1e5
#
_cell.length_a   1.000
_cell.length_b   1.000
_cell.length_c   1.000
_cell.angle_alpha   90.00
_cell.angle_beta   90.00
_cell.angle_gamma   90.00
#
_symmetry.space_group_name_H-M   'P 1'
#
loop_
_entity.id
_entity.type
_entity.pdbx_description
1 polymer ?
#
loop_
_entity_poly.entity_id
_entity_poly.type
_entity_poly.pdbx_seq_one_letter_code
_entity_poly.pdbx_strand_id
1 'polypeptide(L)'
;MGIPARWVDGDTDWMWVEKEIDNGFRVFTTVRHLLEFRIWGADTPERGKFNYGAATARAAQLCPVGVPVQVQTFKPRPEDKYGRWLVRILLPDGRWLDEVLIGEGLAVPYFGGPR
;
A
#
# COMPACT_ATOMS: atom_id res chain seq x y z
N MET A 1 6.93 9.58 0.22
CA MET A 1 5.77 9.76 -0.69
C MET A 1 5.76 8.63 -1.70
N GLY A 2 4.59 8.12 -2.02
CA GLY A 2 4.42 7.07 -3.02
C GLY A 2 3.47 7.50 -4.12
N ILE A 3 3.65 6.90 -5.30
CA ILE A 3 2.76 7.14 -6.45
C ILE A 3 2.22 5.78 -6.88
N PRO A 4 0.93 5.49 -6.66
CA PRO A 4 0.35 4.23 -7.09
C PRO A 4 0.52 4.02 -8.59
N ALA A 5 0.98 2.85 -9.01
CA ALA A 5 1.17 2.48 -10.41
C ALA A 5 0.13 1.46 -10.88
N ARG A 6 -0.25 0.52 -10.00
CA ARG A 6 -1.23 -0.52 -10.33
C ARG A 6 -1.79 -1.15 -9.06
N TRP A 7 -3.10 -1.21 -8.95
CA TRP A 7 -3.77 -1.98 -7.92
C TRP A 7 -3.98 -3.43 -8.41
N VAL A 8 -3.42 -4.39 -7.69
CA VAL A 8 -3.58 -5.82 -7.98
C VAL A 8 -4.89 -6.31 -7.39
N ASP A 9 -5.11 -5.96 -6.12
CA ASP A 9 -6.37 -6.14 -5.40
C ASP A 9 -6.48 -5.07 -4.32
N GLY A 10 -7.47 -5.17 -3.43
CA GLY A 10 -7.72 -4.11 -2.45
C GLY A 10 -6.62 -3.93 -1.40
N ASP A 11 -5.74 -4.91 -1.21
CA ASP A 11 -4.66 -4.86 -0.22
C ASP A 11 -3.26 -5.01 -0.82
N THR A 12 -3.15 -5.01 -2.15
CA THR A 12 -1.86 -5.15 -2.83
C THR A 12 -1.79 -4.20 -4.01
N ASP A 13 -0.72 -3.38 -4.06
CA ASP A 13 -0.48 -2.50 -5.19
C ASP A 13 1.01 -2.44 -5.55
N TRP A 14 1.27 -2.02 -6.77
CA TRP A 14 2.58 -1.59 -7.22
C TRP A 14 2.66 -0.08 -7.10
N MET A 15 3.73 0.41 -6.49
CA MET A 15 3.87 1.84 -6.21
C MET A 15 5.31 2.28 -6.43
N TRP A 16 5.47 3.46 -7.03
CA TRP A 16 6.75 4.15 -7.08
C TRP A 16 7.01 4.80 -5.73
N VAL A 17 8.18 4.53 -5.15
CA VAL A 17 8.64 5.20 -3.93
C VAL A 17 9.99 5.84 -4.18
N GLU A 18 10.23 6.99 -3.58
CA GLU A 18 11.47 7.72 -3.70
C GLU A 18 12.29 7.56 -2.43
N LYS A 19 13.59 7.39 -2.62
CA LYS A 19 14.59 7.39 -1.55
C LYS A 19 15.64 8.43 -1.86
N GLU A 20 15.93 9.30 -0.89
CA GLU A 20 17.00 10.26 -0.98
C GLU A 20 18.24 9.70 -0.31
N ILE A 21 19.37 9.74 -1.00
CA ILE A 21 20.65 9.27 -0.52
C ILE A 21 21.55 10.48 -0.33
N ASP A 22 22.05 10.67 0.91
CA ASP A 22 23.04 11.70 1.20
C ASP A 22 24.44 11.18 0.82
N ASN A 23 25.04 11.82 -0.18
CA ASN A 23 26.38 11.46 -0.67
C ASN A 23 27.49 12.31 -0.02
N GLY A 24 27.14 13.14 0.95
CA GLY A 24 28.07 14.10 1.55
C GLY A 24 28.19 15.40 0.75
N PHE A 25 28.82 16.40 1.31
CA PHE A 25 29.02 17.71 0.66
C PHE A 25 27.73 18.38 0.19
N ARG A 26 26.59 18.11 0.83
CA ARG A 26 25.26 18.59 0.42
C ARG A 26 24.87 18.10 -0.99
N VAL A 27 25.36 16.95 -1.39
CA VAL A 27 25.00 16.30 -2.66
C VAL A 27 24.07 15.14 -2.35
N PHE A 28 22.88 15.14 -2.95
CA PHE A 28 21.84 14.15 -2.72
C PHE A 28 21.50 13.45 -4.03
N THR A 29 21.25 12.17 -3.94
CA THR A 29 20.73 11.37 -5.05
C THR A 29 19.33 10.91 -4.72
N THR A 30 18.37 11.19 -5.59
CA THR A 30 17.00 10.66 -5.46
C THR A 30 16.90 9.42 -6.33
N VAL A 31 16.52 8.30 -5.71
CA VAL A 31 16.32 7.03 -6.39
C VAL A 31 14.85 6.66 -6.31
N ARG A 32 14.28 6.25 -7.45
CA ARG A 32 12.90 5.78 -7.53
C ARG A 32 12.88 4.27 -7.68
N HIS A 33 12.04 3.61 -6.89
CA HIS A 33 11.85 2.18 -6.93
C HIS A 33 10.38 1.85 -7.20
N LEU A 34 10.13 0.93 -8.12
CA LEU A 34 8.81 0.34 -8.31
C LEU A 34 8.75 -0.95 -7.51
N LEU A 35 7.94 -0.96 -6.46
CA LEU A 35 7.84 -2.09 -5.54
C LEU A 35 6.41 -2.54 -5.38
N GLU A 36 6.23 -3.85 -5.15
CA GLU A 36 4.94 -4.39 -4.76
C GLU A 36 4.77 -4.26 -3.26
N PHE A 37 3.65 -3.66 -2.86
CA PHE A 37 3.32 -3.41 -1.46
C PHE A 37 2.05 -4.16 -1.07
N ARG A 38 2.04 -4.63 0.16
CA ARG A 38 0.84 -5.10 0.84
C ARG A 38 0.42 -4.05 1.86
N ILE A 39 -0.88 -3.76 1.91
CA ILE A 39 -1.40 -2.79 2.87
C ILE A 39 -1.26 -3.35 4.28
N TRP A 40 -0.62 -2.58 5.14
CA TRP A 40 -0.49 -2.91 6.56
C TRP A 40 -1.85 -2.80 7.26
N GLY A 41 -2.15 -3.75 8.12
CA GLY A 41 -3.30 -3.68 9.02
C GLY A 41 -4.64 -4.07 8.42
N ALA A 42 -4.71 -4.33 7.11
CA ALA A 42 -5.97 -4.69 6.47
C ALA A 42 -5.81 -5.89 5.54
N ASP A 43 -6.81 -6.75 5.54
CA ASP A 43 -6.90 -7.90 4.63
C ASP A 43 -8.22 -7.80 3.86
N THR A 44 -8.13 -7.63 2.54
CA THR A 44 -9.29 -7.56 1.67
C THR A 44 -9.65 -8.95 1.12
N PRO A 45 -10.88 -9.15 0.59
CA PRO A 45 -11.27 -10.44 0.03
C PRO A 45 -10.34 -10.89 -1.09
N GLU A 46 -10.04 -12.18 -1.10
CA GLU A 46 -9.27 -12.81 -2.18
C GLU A 46 -10.09 -12.88 -3.46
N ARG A 47 -9.39 -13.04 -4.60
CA ARG A 47 -10.02 -13.18 -5.90
C ARG A 47 -11.07 -14.29 -5.87
N GLY A 48 -12.25 -14.00 -6.40
CA GLY A 48 -13.38 -14.93 -6.42
C GLY A 48 -14.23 -14.91 -5.17
N LYS A 49 -13.84 -14.15 -4.14
CA LYS A 49 -14.64 -13.99 -2.92
C LYS A 49 -15.58 -12.79 -3.04
N PHE A 50 -16.63 -12.79 -2.19
CA PHE A 50 -17.56 -11.67 -2.12
C PHE A 50 -16.83 -10.37 -1.82
N ASN A 51 -17.21 -9.29 -2.50
CA ASN A 51 -16.63 -7.95 -2.36
C ASN A 51 -15.19 -7.79 -2.84
N TYR A 52 -14.59 -8.78 -3.50
CA TYR A 52 -13.24 -8.63 -4.05
C TYR A 52 -13.13 -7.41 -4.97
N GLY A 53 -14.01 -7.33 -5.97
CA GLY A 53 -14.01 -6.22 -6.92
C GLY A 53 -14.31 -4.87 -6.27
N ALA A 54 -15.22 -4.85 -5.31
CA ALA A 54 -15.58 -3.62 -4.60
C ALA A 54 -14.41 -3.08 -3.76
N ALA A 55 -13.66 -3.95 -3.08
CA ALA A 55 -12.50 -3.55 -2.30
C ALA A 55 -11.40 -2.97 -3.20
N THR A 56 -11.10 -3.62 -4.31
CA THR A 56 -10.10 -3.16 -5.28
C THR A 56 -10.51 -1.83 -5.89
N ALA A 57 -11.75 -1.69 -6.32
CA ALA A 57 -12.28 -0.45 -6.90
C ALA A 57 -12.23 0.71 -5.90
N ARG A 58 -12.57 0.44 -4.64
CA ARG A 58 -12.54 1.48 -3.60
C ARG A 58 -11.13 1.94 -3.30
N ALA A 59 -10.17 1.00 -3.18
CA ALA A 59 -8.77 1.35 -3.00
C ALA A 59 -8.24 2.22 -4.14
N ALA A 60 -8.52 1.85 -5.38
CA ALA A 60 -8.11 2.61 -6.55
C ALA A 60 -8.81 3.97 -6.64
N GLN A 61 -10.05 4.08 -6.16
CA GLN A 61 -10.77 5.35 -6.11
C GLN A 61 -10.16 6.31 -5.09
N LEU A 62 -9.79 5.79 -3.91
CA LEU A 62 -9.19 6.59 -2.83
C LEU A 62 -7.74 6.95 -3.13
N CYS A 63 -7.03 6.07 -3.81
CA CYS A 63 -5.61 6.22 -4.17
C CYS A 63 -5.44 5.98 -5.67
N PRO A 64 -5.83 6.95 -6.52
CA PRO A 64 -5.76 6.75 -7.97
C PRO A 64 -4.33 6.56 -8.47
N VAL A 65 -4.19 5.76 -9.52
CA VAL A 65 -2.92 5.59 -10.22
C VAL A 65 -2.38 6.94 -10.69
N GLY A 66 -1.10 7.19 -10.45
CA GLY A 66 -0.43 8.42 -10.87
C GLY A 66 -0.58 9.60 -9.91
N VAL A 67 -1.41 9.50 -8.87
CA VAL A 67 -1.62 10.58 -7.91
C VAL A 67 -0.77 10.32 -6.66
N PRO A 68 0.17 11.23 -6.31
CA PRO A 68 1.02 11.03 -5.14
C PRO A 68 0.22 10.98 -3.84
N VAL A 69 0.65 10.10 -2.94
CA VAL A 69 0.08 9.95 -1.59
C VAL A 69 1.19 9.90 -0.56
N GLN A 70 0.88 10.26 0.68
CA GLN A 70 1.82 10.07 1.78
C GLN A 70 1.77 8.62 2.23
N VAL A 71 2.95 8.03 2.48
CA VAL A 71 3.05 6.63 2.85
C VAL A 71 4.01 6.46 4.01
N GLN A 72 3.75 5.40 4.80
CA GLN A 72 4.68 4.86 5.77
C GLN A 72 4.96 3.42 5.35
N THR A 73 6.24 3.09 5.16
CA THR A 73 6.64 1.77 4.67
C THR A 73 7.30 0.95 5.78
N PHE A 74 7.13 -0.36 5.70
CA PHE A 74 7.69 -1.32 6.64
C PHE A 74 8.34 -2.46 5.88
N LYS A 75 9.37 -3.06 6.45
CA LYS A 75 10.04 -4.21 5.85
C LYS A 75 9.08 -5.39 5.68
N PRO A 76 9.31 -6.28 4.68
CA PRO A 76 8.50 -7.48 4.51
C PRO A 76 8.46 -8.32 5.79
N ARG A 77 7.29 -8.92 6.05
CA ARG A 77 7.16 -9.91 7.11
C ARG A 77 7.87 -11.19 6.69
N PRO A 78 8.49 -11.93 7.64
CA PRO A 78 9.16 -13.18 7.32
C PRO A 78 8.23 -14.22 6.66
N GLU A 79 6.94 -14.20 7.00
CA GLU A 79 5.95 -15.12 6.45
C GLU A 79 5.43 -14.74 5.06
N ASP A 80 5.77 -13.55 4.56
CA ASP A 80 5.37 -13.17 3.20
C ASP A 80 6.29 -13.83 2.19
N LYS A 81 5.78 -14.87 1.52
CA LYS A 81 6.56 -15.65 0.55
C LYS A 81 6.93 -14.86 -0.72
N TYR A 82 6.29 -13.73 -0.97
CA TYR A 82 6.59 -12.86 -2.11
C TYR A 82 7.53 -11.71 -1.74
N GLY A 83 7.89 -11.57 -0.47
CA GLY A 83 8.79 -10.52 0.00
C GLY A 83 8.25 -9.11 -0.18
N ARG A 84 6.93 -8.94 -0.16
CA ARG A 84 6.32 -7.63 -0.36
C ARG A 84 6.55 -6.73 0.85
N TRP A 85 6.93 -5.49 0.57
CA TRP A 85 7.00 -4.47 1.59
C TRP A 85 5.59 -4.13 2.07
N LEU A 86 5.49 -3.71 3.31
CA LEU A 86 4.23 -3.24 3.89
C LEU A 86 4.13 -1.74 3.71
N VAL A 87 2.92 -1.24 3.50
CA VAL A 87 2.68 0.19 3.38
C VAL A 87 1.41 0.58 4.11
N ARG A 88 1.45 1.74 4.72
CA ARG A 88 0.26 2.42 5.24
C ARG A 88 0.10 3.72 4.47
N ILE A 89 -1.08 3.97 3.92
CA ILE A 89 -1.34 5.13 3.06
C ILE A 89 -2.20 6.13 3.79
N LEU A 90 -1.71 7.37 3.89
CA LEU A 90 -2.46 8.49 4.46
C LEU A 90 -3.20 9.20 3.35
N LEU A 91 -4.53 9.25 3.46
CA LEU A 91 -5.39 9.93 2.50
C LEU A 91 -5.34 11.45 2.71
N PRO A 92 -5.67 12.24 1.67
CA PRO A 92 -5.64 13.71 1.78
C PRO A 92 -6.51 14.29 2.90
N ASP A 93 -7.57 13.59 3.31
CA ASP A 93 -8.45 14.03 4.39
C ASP A 93 -7.95 13.64 5.80
N GLY A 94 -6.76 13.05 5.91
CA GLY A 94 -6.16 12.66 7.17
C GLY A 94 -6.52 11.26 7.66
N ARG A 95 -7.34 10.51 6.92
CA ARG A 95 -7.66 9.13 7.26
C ARG A 95 -6.65 8.17 6.66
N TRP A 96 -6.46 7.03 7.32
CA TRP A 96 -5.64 5.95 6.79
C TRP A 96 -6.48 5.03 5.89
N LEU A 97 -5.93 4.63 4.74
CA LEU A 97 -6.63 3.76 3.79
C LEU A 97 -7.10 2.46 4.44
N ASP A 98 -6.25 1.81 5.23
CA ASP A 98 -6.59 0.57 5.92
C ASP A 98 -7.81 0.74 6.84
N GLU A 99 -7.86 1.85 7.58
CA GLU A 99 -9.00 2.15 8.47
C GLU A 99 -10.28 2.41 7.70
N VAL A 100 -10.20 3.09 6.56
CA VAL A 100 -11.37 3.37 5.72
C VAL A 100 -11.93 2.07 5.14
N LEU A 101 -11.07 1.19 4.61
CA LEU A 101 -11.53 -0.09 4.05
C LEU A 101 -12.18 -0.98 5.12
N ILE A 102 -11.61 -1.04 6.32
CA ILE A 102 -12.19 -1.78 7.43
C ILE A 102 -13.53 -1.18 7.84
N GLY A 103 -13.59 0.14 7.99
CA GLY A 103 -14.81 0.84 8.40
C GLY A 103 -15.95 0.71 7.39
N GLU A 104 -15.64 0.53 6.11
CA GLU A 104 -16.64 0.31 5.05
C GLU A 104 -17.00 -1.17 4.87
N GLY A 105 -16.44 -2.07 5.68
CA GLY A 105 -16.71 -3.50 5.57
C GLY A 105 -16.04 -4.17 4.38
N LEU A 106 -15.06 -3.51 3.74
CA LEU A 106 -14.33 -4.04 2.59
C LEU A 106 -13.05 -4.77 2.97
N ALA A 107 -12.64 -4.70 4.21
CA ALA A 107 -11.46 -5.37 4.74
C ALA A 107 -11.68 -5.76 6.19
N VAL A 108 -10.88 -6.70 6.67
CA VAL A 108 -10.80 -7.06 8.08
C VAL A 108 -9.44 -6.70 8.63
N PRO A 109 -9.30 -6.41 9.94
CA PRO A 109 -7.98 -6.15 10.53
C PRO A 109 -7.07 -7.36 10.36
N TYR A 110 -5.80 -7.07 9.99
CA TYR A 110 -4.79 -8.11 9.80
C TYR A 110 -3.42 -7.56 10.21
N PHE A 111 -2.79 -8.18 11.20
CA PHE A 111 -1.52 -7.73 11.76
C PHE A 111 -0.43 -8.81 11.69
N GLY A 112 -0.54 -9.73 10.73
CA GLY A 112 0.41 -10.80 10.53
C GLY A 112 -0.13 -12.14 10.97
N GLY A 113 0.69 -13.18 10.76
CA GLY A 113 0.32 -14.56 11.02
C GLY A 113 -0.22 -15.28 9.79
N PRO A 114 -0.52 -16.56 9.91
CA PRO A 114 -1.07 -17.34 8.79
C PRO A 114 -2.49 -16.89 8.45
N ARG A 115 -2.79 -16.94 7.19
CA ARG A 115 -4.12 -16.70 6.66
C ARG A 115 -4.92 -18.00 6.66
#